data_92edbcc02f507834178e8658b51166a0
#
_entry.id   92edbcc02f507834178e8658b51166a0
#
_cell.length_a   1.000
_cell.length_b   1.000
_cell.length_c   1.000
_cell.angle_alpha   90.00
_cell.angle_beta   90.00
_cell.angle_gamma   90.00
#
_symmetry.space_group_name_H-M   'P 1'
#
loop_
_entity.id
_entity.type
_entity.pdbx_description
1 polymer ?
#
loop_
_entity_poly.entity_id
_entity_poly.type
_entity_poly.pdbx_seq_one_letter_code
_entity_poly.pdbx_strand_id
1 'polypeptide(L)'
;ASLVASSTGDTFEELSAVTAGIKDVRLVIEAARNRLELNGTGTVLFIDEVHRFSKTQQDALLPAVENGWVTLIAATTENPSFSVIAPLLSRSLLVPLRSLGDDDVRVVVLRAISDERGLNARIEVEDAAVEQIVRVAGGDVRRALTVLEASAAGDEATVVTSESVESAVA
;
A
#
# COMPACT_ATOMS: atom_id res chain seq x y z
N ALA A 1 4.35 3.01 -4.51
CA ALA A 1 5.81 2.86 -4.58
C ALA A 1 6.24 2.02 -5.79
N SER A 2 5.71 0.79 -5.98
CA SER A 2 6.07 -0.06 -7.13
C SER A 2 5.82 0.59 -8.49
N LEU A 3 4.72 1.33 -8.66
CA LEU A 3 4.43 2.09 -9.88
C LEU A 3 5.48 3.19 -10.16
N VAL A 4 6.03 3.80 -9.13
CA VAL A 4 7.12 4.80 -9.29
C VAL A 4 8.35 4.10 -9.85
N ALA A 5 8.78 2.99 -9.25
CA ALA A 5 9.91 2.22 -9.73
C ALA A 5 9.73 1.76 -11.19
N SER A 6 8.53 1.27 -11.54
CA SER A 6 8.21 0.86 -12.92
C SER A 6 8.27 2.02 -13.91
N SER A 7 7.88 3.24 -13.49
CA SER A 7 7.89 4.41 -14.36
C SER A 7 9.28 5.00 -14.58
N THR A 8 10.22 4.78 -13.65
CA THR A 8 11.61 5.25 -13.74
C THR A 8 12.57 4.19 -14.29
N GLY A 9 12.13 2.93 -14.38
CA GLY A 9 12.99 1.79 -14.74
C GLY A 9 13.92 1.33 -13.61
N ASP A 10 13.65 1.80 -12.38
CA ASP A 10 14.41 1.42 -11.20
C ASP A 10 13.96 0.07 -10.63
N THR A 11 14.84 -0.56 -9.86
CA THR A 11 14.49 -1.76 -9.11
C THR A 11 13.61 -1.40 -7.91
N PHE A 12 12.56 -2.17 -7.68
CA PHE A 12 11.70 -2.03 -6.51
C PHE A 12 12.13 -3.01 -5.42
N GLU A 13 12.40 -2.47 -4.23
CA GLU A 13 12.67 -3.24 -3.01
C GLU A 13 11.71 -2.80 -1.91
N GLU A 14 11.21 -3.75 -1.15
CA GLU A 14 10.24 -3.49 -0.08
C GLU A 14 10.70 -4.08 1.25
N LEU A 15 10.61 -3.29 2.30
CA LEU A 15 10.83 -3.72 3.68
C LEU A 15 9.61 -3.39 4.53
N SER A 16 9.14 -4.37 5.30
CA SER A 16 8.18 -4.11 6.37
C SER A 16 8.92 -3.82 7.66
N ALA A 17 8.72 -2.65 8.25
CA ALA A 17 9.35 -2.31 9.52
C ALA A 17 8.86 -3.16 10.70
N VAL A 18 7.79 -3.94 10.50
CA VAL A 18 7.30 -4.91 11.50
C VAL A 18 8.21 -6.13 11.60
N THR A 19 8.78 -6.58 10.48
CA THR A 19 9.54 -7.85 10.39
C THR A 19 11.02 -7.66 10.11
N ALA A 20 11.40 -6.56 9.46
CA ALA A 20 12.79 -6.32 9.04
C ALA A 20 13.70 -5.90 10.20
N GLY A 21 14.83 -6.57 10.33
CA GLY A 21 15.90 -6.20 11.24
C GLY A 21 16.95 -5.28 10.61
N ILE A 22 17.90 -4.78 11.42
CA ILE A 22 19.00 -3.92 10.95
C ILE A 22 19.86 -4.61 9.87
N LYS A 23 19.95 -5.95 9.91
CA LYS A 23 20.69 -6.73 8.93
C LYS A 23 20.01 -6.66 7.56
N ASP A 24 18.70 -6.77 7.53
CA ASP A 24 17.92 -6.72 6.29
C ASP A 24 18.03 -5.34 5.64
N VAL A 25 17.96 -4.28 6.44
CA VAL A 25 18.18 -2.90 5.97
C VAL A 25 19.56 -2.76 5.30
N ARG A 26 20.61 -3.25 5.95
CA ARG A 26 21.97 -3.17 5.41
C ARG A 26 22.15 -3.98 4.13
N LEU A 27 21.58 -5.18 4.05
CA LEU A 27 21.64 -6.03 2.85
C LEU A 27 20.99 -5.34 1.64
N VAL A 28 19.83 -4.74 1.83
CA VAL A 28 19.14 -4.01 0.75
C VAL A 28 19.95 -2.79 0.31
N ILE A 29 20.51 -2.04 1.25
CA ILE A 29 21.36 -0.87 0.93
C ILE A 29 22.60 -1.29 0.14
N GLU A 30 23.28 -2.37 0.56
CA GLU A 30 24.47 -2.88 -0.14
C GLU A 30 24.12 -3.38 -1.55
N ALA A 31 23.02 -4.09 -1.70
CA ALA A 31 22.52 -4.52 -3.01
C ALA A 31 22.18 -3.34 -3.92
N ALA A 32 21.53 -2.29 -3.38
CA ALA A 32 21.19 -1.08 -4.11
C ALA A 32 22.44 -0.33 -4.58
N ARG A 33 23.44 -0.17 -3.68
CA ARG A 33 24.71 0.44 -4.01
C ARG A 33 25.43 -0.31 -5.13
N ASN A 34 25.59 -1.64 -4.99
CA ASN A 34 26.25 -2.47 -5.99
C ASN A 34 25.53 -2.40 -7.35
N ARG A 35 24.20 -2.39 -7.35
CA ARG A 35 23.39 -2.29 -8.57
C ARG A 35 23.63 -0.96 -9.28
N LEU A 36 23.66 0.13 -8.53
CA LEU A 36 23.93 1.46 -9.09
C LEU A 36 25.35 1.55 -9.65
N GLU A 37 26.37 1.06 -8.91
CA GLU A 37 27.77 1.10 -9.32
C GLU A 37 28.06 0.21 -10.55
N LEU A 38 27.43 -0.97 -10.66
CA LEU A 38 27.68 -1.92 -11.74
C LEU A 38 26.85 -1.65 -13.00
N ASN A 39 25.57 -1.29 -12.83
CA ASN A 39 24.61 -1.25 -13.91
C ASN A 39 24.01 0.15 -14.15
N GLY A 40 24.30 1.11 -13.29
CA GLY A 40 23.67 2.44 -13.33
C GLY A 40 22.16 2.43 -13.00
N THR A 41 21.61 1.32 -12.49
CA THR A 41 20.18 1.19 -12.18
C THR A 41 19.91 1.62 -10.76
N GLY A 42 18.99 2.57 -10.57
CA GLY A 42 18.54 3.03 -9.26
C GLY A 42 17.71 1.99 -8.52
N THR A 43 17.46 2.26 -7.25
CA THR A 43 16.58 1.43 -6.42
C THR A 43 15.56 2.32 -5.71
N VAL A 44 14.29 2.01 -5.88
CA VAL A 44 13.22 2.55 -5.05
C VAL A 44 13.03 1.61 -3.87
N LEU A 45 13.40 2.08 -2.68
CA LEU A 45 13.20 1.35 -1.43
C LEU A 45 11.91 1.84 -0.77
N PHE A 46 10.93 0.95 -0.66
CA PHE A 46 9.69 1.20 0.07
C PHE A 46 9.77 0.61 1.47
N ILE A 47 9.46 1.42 2.48
CA ILE A 47 9.38 0.98 3.87
C ILE A 47 7.97 1.24 4.38
N ASP A 48 7.24 0.16 4.65
CA ASP A 48 5.93 0.25 5.27
C ASP A 48 6.06 0.34 6.80
N GLU A 49 5.18 1.14 7.41
CA GLU A 49 5.14 1.34 8.87
C GLU A 49 6.49 1.79 9.47
N VAL A 50 7.15 2.76 8.80
CA VAL A 50 8.51 3.21 9.16
C VAL A 50 8.65 3.66 10.62
N HIS A 51 7.56 4.06 11.28
CA HIS A 51 7.53 4.42 12.70
C HIS A 51 7.90 3.26 13.63
N ARG A 52 7.84 2.02 13.15
CA ARG A 52 8.27 0.83 13.89
C ARG A 52 9.77 0.59 13.85
N PHE A 53 10.48 1.24 12.94
CA PHE A 53 11.94 1.18 12.95
C PHE A 53 12.52 1.96 14.13
N SER A 54 13.45 1.34 14.83
CA SER A 54 14.27 2.02 15.84
C SER A 54 15.10 3.14 15.20
N LYS A 55 15.54 4.09 16.01
CA LYS A 55 16.44 5.17 15.53
C LYS A 55 17.68 4.61 14.83
N THR A 56 18.27 3.54 15.33
CA THR A 56 19.45 2.88 14.71
C THR A 56 19.15 2.33 13.33
N GLN A 57 17.95 1.79 13.11
CA GLN A 57 17.56 1.31 11.78
C GLN A 57 17.30 2.46 10.82
N GLN A 58 16.68 3.53 11.29
CA GLN A 58 16.48 4.75 10.50
C GLN A 58 17.83 5.45 10.19
N ASP A 59 18.76 5.53 11.16
CA ASP A 59 20.10 6.07 10.94
C ASP A 59 20.86 5.29 9.86
N ALA A 60 20.68 3.98 9.79
CA ALA A 60 21.32 3.14 8.77
C ALA A 60 20.87 3.46 7.33
N LEU A 61 19.71 4.08 7.15
CA LEU A 61 19.18 4.52 5.85
C LEU A 61 19.86 5.81 5.34
N LEU A 62 20.38 6.65 6.24
CA LEU A 62 20.89 7.97 5.89
C LEU A 62 21.96 7.94 4.80
N PRO A 63 23.02 7.11 4.88
CA PRO A 63 24.03 7.07 3.84
C PRO A 63 23.48 6.69 2.46
N ALA A 64 22.47 5.80 2.43
CA ALA A 64 21.87 5.34 1.19
C ALA A 64 21.04 6.44 0.51
N VAL A 65 20.35 7.26 1.30
CA VAL A 65 19.57 8.42 0.82
C VAL A 65 20.53 9.55 0.42
N GLU A 66 21.54 9.85 1.24
CA GLU A 66 22.49 10.94 1.00
C GLU A 66 23.34 10.74 -0.25
N ASN A 67 23.75 9.51 -0.50
CA ASN A 67 24.55 9.15 -1.68
C ASN A 67 23.70 8.79 -2.90
N GLY A 68 22.37 8.84 -2.80
CA GLY A 68 21.47 8.53 -3.91
C GLY A 68 21.48 7.05 -4.32
N TRP A 69 21.90 6.12 -3.43
CA TRP A 69 21.86 4.69 -3.72
C TRP A 69 20.43 4.17 -3.75
N VAL A 70 19.56 4.81 -2.95
CA VAL A 70 18.12 4.53 -2.95
C VAL A 70 17.30 5.81 -3.03
N THR A 71 16.16 5.73 -3.71
CA THR A 71 15.05 6.66 -3.55
C THR A 71 14.13 6.07 -2.49
N LEU A 72 14.14 6.67 -1.29
CA LEU A 72 13.34 6.18 -0.17
C LEU A 72 11.90 6.66 -0.27
N ILE A 73 10.96 5.73 -0.21
CA ILE A 73 9.53 6.00 -0.01
C ILE A 73 9.11 5.31 1.29
N ALA A 74 8.74 6.08 2.29
CA ALA A 74 8.32 5.54 3.58
C ALA A 74 6.86 5.86 3.86
N ALA A 75 6.11 4.88 4.34
CA ALA A 75 4.73 5.06 4.77
C ALA A 75 4.63 4.97 6.30
N THR A 76 3.74 5.76 6.87
CA THR A 76 3.43 5.73 8.30
C THR A 76 2.01 6.20 8.55
N THR A 77 1.37 5.62 9.55
CA THR A 77 0.08 6.07 10.10
C THR A 77 0.25 7.09 11.23
N GLU A 78 1.48 7.29 11.72
CA GLU A 78 1.79 8.24 12.77
C GLU A 78 2.26 9.59 12.21
N ASN A 79 2.28 10.62 13.06
CA ASN A 79 2.85 11.92 12.67
C ASN A 79 4.37 11.78 12.47
N PRO A 80 4.87 11.99 11.25
CA PRO A 80 6.28 11.79 10.92
C PRO A 80 7.24 12.62 11.76
N SER A 81 6.80 13.79 12.24
CA SER A 81 7.64 14.66 13.08
C SER A 81 8.04 14.04 14.42
N PHE A 82 7.31 13.02 14.89
CA PHE A 82 7.61 12.31 16.13
C PHE A 82 8.22 10.92 15.90
N SER A 83 7.91 10.29 14.77
CA SER A 83 8.26 8.90 14.51
C SER A 83 9.44 8.72 13.53
N VAL A 84 9.76 9.76 12.75
CA VAL A 84 10.90 9.74 11.82
C VAL A 84 12.01 10.66 12.34
N ILE A 85 13.26 10.20 12.29
CA ILE A 85 14.41 11.00 12.71
C ILE A 85 14.56 12.26 11.87
N ALA A 86 14.92 13.36 12.50
CA ALA A 86 15.02 14.67 11.85
C ALA A 86 15.95 14.68 10.61
N PRO A 87 17.10 13.97 10.57
CA PRO A 87 17.93 13.92 9.38
C PRO A 87 17.25 13.29 8.15
N LEU A 88 16.43 12.25 8.32
CA LEU A 88 15.64 11.67 7.21
C LEU A 88 14.51 12.61 6.81
N LEU A 89 13.79 13.13 7.79
CA LEU A 89 12.66 14.01 7.53
C LEU A 89 13.07 15.28 6.78
N SER A 90 14.24 15.89 7.12
CA SER A 90 14.75 17.08 6.45
C SER A 90 15.13 16.86 4.98
N ARG A 91 15.29 15.61 4.56
CA ARG A 91 15.61 15.19 3.19
C ARG A 91 14.42 14.58 2.46
N SER A 92 13.25 14.62 3.07
CA SER A 92 12.04 13.98 2.56
C SER A 92 10.98 15.01 2.19
N LEU A 93 10.19 14.68 1.18
CA LEU A 93 8.95 15.37 0.89
C LEU A 93 7.81 14.68 1.64
N LEU A 94 7.10 15.43 2.46
CA LEU A 94 5.91 14.92 3.15
C LEU A 94 4.69 15.01 2.23
N VAL A 95 4.08 13.85 1.97
CA VAL A 95 2.86 13.74 1.16
C VAL A 95 1.72 13.21 2.04
N PRO A 96 0.85 14.08 2.55
CA PRO A 96 -0.30 13.62 3.34
C PRO A 96 -1.34 12.97 2.43
N LEU A 97 -1.72 11.74 2.75
CA LEU A 97 -2.81 11.03 2.10
C LEU A 97 -4.11 11.29 2.87
N ARG A 98 -5.20 11.51 2.13
CA ARG A 98 -6.53 11.64 2.69
C ARG A 98 -7.33 10.37 2.44
N SER A 99 -8.32 10.11 3.29
CA SER A 99 -9.32 9.07 3.02
C SER A 99 -10.02 9.34 1.70
N LEU A 100 -10.37 8.28 1.00
CA LEU A 100 -11.14 8.38 -0.23
C LEU A 100 -12.57 8.82 0.06
N GLY A 101 -13.19 9.53 -0.88
CA GLY A 101 -14.62 9.83 -0.85
C GLY A 101 -15.46 8.60 -1.26
N ASP A 102 -16.74 8.64 -0.95
CA ASP A 102 -17.67 7.56 -1.32
C ASP A 102 -17.70 7.29 -2.82
N ASP A 103 -17.62 8.34 -3.64
CA ASP A 103 -17.58 8.21 -5.10
C ASP A 103 -16.32 7.49 -5.58
N ASP A 104 -15.15 7.77 -4.96
CA ASP A 104 -13.90 7.08 -5.29
C ASP A 104 -13.97 5.60 -4.92
N VAL A 105 -14.52 5.29 -3.74
CA VAL A 105 -14.72 3.90 -3.28
C VAL A 105 -15.68 3.18 -4.23
N ARG A 106 -16.80 3.82 -4.61
CA ARG A 106 -17.78 3.27 -5.56
C ARG A 106 -17.14 2.90 -6.90
N VAL A 107 -16.31 3.80 -7.46
CA VAL A 107 -15.59 3.52 -8.72
C VAL A 107 -14.73 2.26 -8.59
N VAL A 108 -14.01 2.09 -7.47
CA VAL A 108 -13.18 0.90 -7.25
C VAL A 108 -14.02 -0.36 -7.08
N VAL A 109 -15.14 -0.31 -6.36
CA VAL A 109 -16.07 -1.44 -6.19
C VAL A 109 -16.65 -1.88 -7.53
N LEU A 110 -17.18 -0.93 -8.33
CA LEU A 110 -17.72 -1.22 -9.66
C LEU A 110 -16.66 -1.82 -10.60
N ARG A 111 -15.44 -1.32 -10.53
CA ARG A 111 -14.31 -1.90 -11.28
C ARG A 111 -14.01 -3.32 -10.81
N ALA A 112 -14.00 -3.59 -9.51
CA ALA A 112 -13.74 -4.93 -8.97
C ALA A 112 -14.83 -5.94 -9.36
N ILE A 113 -16.07 -5.50 -9.55
CA ILE A 113 -17.15 -6.35 -10.06
C ILE A 113 -16.90 -6.79 -11.50
N SER A 114 -16.39 -5.89 -12.36
CA SER A 114 -16.24 -6.13 -13.80
C SER A 114 -14.84 -6.66 -14.21
N ASP A 115 -13.78 -6.31 -13.47
CA ASP A 115 -12.38 -6.66 -13.80
C ASP A 115 -12.12 -8.17 -13.63
N GLU A 116 -11.32 -8.76 -14.52
CA GLU A 116 -10.95 -10.18 -14.47
C GLU A 116 -10.20 -10.59 -13.17
N ARG A 117 -9.52 -9.64 -12.53
CA ARG A 117 -8.85 -9.82 -11.23
C ARG A 117 -9.81 -9.76 -10.05
N GLY A 118 -11.06 -9.35 -10.27
CA GLY A 118 -12.13 -9.27 -9.29
C GLY A 118 -13.18 -10.36 -9.53
N LEU A 119 -14.46 -9.98 -9.52
CA LEU A 119 -15.57 -10.90 -9.74
C LEU A 119 -15.76 -11.30 -11.22
N ASN A 120 -15.11 -10.58 -12.14
CA ASN A 120 -15.16 -10.85 -13.59
C ASN A 120 -16.61 -10.90 -14.14
N ALA A 121 -17.50 -10.07 -13.61
CA ALA A 121 -18.92 -10.03 -13.93
C ALA A 121 -19.64 -11.41 -13.85
N ARG A 122 -19.11 -12.36 -13.07
CA ARG A 122 -19.72 -13.71 -12.90
C ARG A 122 -20.91 -13.71 -11.96
N ILE A 123 -20.96 -12.72 -11.09
CA ILE A 123 -21.99 -12.55 -10.06
C ILE A 123 -22.59 -11.17 -10.27
N GLU A 124 -23.90 -11.10 -10.30
CA GLU A 124 -24.63 -9.83 -10.32
C GLU A 124 -24.54 -9.17 -8.94
N VAL A 125 -24.35 -7.86 -8.91
CA VAL A 125 -24.31 -7.09 -7.65
C VAL A 125 -25.35 -5.98 -7.76
N GLU A 126 -26.32 -5.99 -6.86
CA GLU A 126 -27.37 -4.96 -6.83
C GLU A 126 -26.79 -3.59 -6.49
N ASP A 127 -27.34 -2.53 -7.09
CA ASP A 127 -26.93 -1.15 -6.79
C ASP A 127 -27.05 -0.85 -5.29
N ALA A 128 -28.07 -1.34 -4.61
CA ALA A 128 -28.25 -1.20 -3.17
C ALA A 128 -27.13 -1.87 -2.37
N ALA A 129 -26.62 -3.00 -2.83
CA ALA A 129 -25.48 -3.67 -2.22
C ALA A 129 -24.17 -2.86 -2.42
N VAL A 130 -23.96 -2.29 -3.60
CA VAL A 130 -22.82 -1.38 -3.86
C VAL A 130 -22.86 -0.19 -2.90
N GLU A 131 -24.00 0.47 -2.76
CA GLU A 131 -24.17 1.61 -1.84
C GLU A 131 -23.87 1.22 -0.38
N GLN A 132 -24.29 0.03 0.03
CA GLN A 132 -24.04 -0.46 1.36
C GLN A 132 -22.56 -0.79 1.61
N ILE A 133 -21.88 -1.41 0.65
CA ILE A 133 -20.43 -1.66 0.70
C ILE A 133 -19.67 -0.34 0.85
N VAL A 134 -20.00 0.68 0.04
CA VAL A 134 -19.38 2.01 0.09
C VAL A 134 -19.56 2.63 1.47
N ARG A 135 -20.77 2.58 2.02
CA ARG A 135 -21.09 3.12 3.35
C ARG A 135 -20.30 2.44 4.46
N VAL A 136 -20.26 1.12 4.44
CA VAL A 136 -19.53 0.30 5.45
C VAL A 136 -18.03 0.50 5.34
N ALA A 137 -17.51 0.73 4.14
CA ALA A 137 -16.09 0.95 3.90
C ALA A 137 -15.56 2.25 4.55
N GLY A 138 -16.36 3.31 4.60
CA GLY A 138 -15.97 4.56 5.24
C GLY A 138 -14.69 5.17 4.67
N GLY A 139 -14.47 5.09 3.35
CA GLY A 139 -13.28 5.57 2.67
C GLY A 139 -12.10 4.57 2.61
N ASP A 140 -12.25 3.36 3.15
CA ASP A 140 -11.26 2.28 3.09
C ASP A 140 -11.59 1.28 1.97
N VAL A 141 -10.87 1.40 0.86
CA VAL A 141 -11.02 0.51 -0.31
C VAL A 141 -10.70 -0.94 0.03
N ARG A 142 -9.70 -1.23 0.88
CA ARG A 142 -9.38 -2.60 1.27
C ARG A 142 -10.58 -3.24 1.95
N ARG A 143 -11.19 -2.51 2.89
CA ARG A 143 -12.41 -2.97 3.55
C ARG A 143 -13.56 -3.16 2.55
N ALA A 144 -13.76 -2.23 1.61
CA ALA A 144 -14.77 -2.36 0.57
C ALA A 144 -14.60 -3.64 -0.25
N LEU A 145 -13.39 -3.92 -0.72
CA LEU A 145 -13.10 -5.11 -1.51
C LEU A 145 -13.22 -6.40 -0.70
N THR A 146 -12.80 -6.40 0.57
CA THR A 146 -12.98 -7.55 1.47
C THR A 146 -14.47 -7.87 1.70
N VAL A 147 -15.28 -6.83 1.91
CA VAL A 147 -16.73 -7.01 2.08
C VAL A 147 -17.38 -7.51 0.78
N LEU A 148 -17.00 -6.96 -0.38
CA LEU A 148 -17.49 -7.42 -1.67
C LEU A 148 -17.16 -8.91 -1.89
N GLU A 149 -15.90 -9.31 -1.66
CA GLU A 149 -15.46 -10.69 -1.79
C GLU A 149 -16.21 -11.63 -0.84
N ALA A 150 -16.34 -11.27 0.45
CA ALA A 150 -17.06 -12.04 1.43
C ALA A 150 -18.55 -12.19 1.08
N SER A 151 -19.18 -11.11 0.57
CA SER A 151 -20.60 -11.13 0.15
C SER A 151 -20.84 -12.02 -1.08
N ALA A 152 -19.81 -12.21 -1.91
CA ALA A 152 -19.86 -13.03 -3.11
C ALA A 152 -19.41 -14.49 -2.90
N ALA A 153 -18.94 -14.86 -1.70
CA ALA A 153 -18.29 -16.15 -1.42
C ALA A 153 -19.23 -17.36 -1.26
N GLY A 154 -20.53 -17.22 -1.49
CA GLY A 154 -21.48 -18.34 -1.41
C GLY A 154 -21.42 -19.23 -2.67
N ASP A 155 -21.31 -20.56 -2.51
CA ASP A 155 -21.25 -21.52 -3.64
C ASP A 155 -22.47 -21.46 -4.60
N GLU A 156 -23.58 -20.89 -4.18
CA GLU A 156 -24.82 -20.71 -4.96
C GLU A 156 -25.17 -19.23 -5.19
N ALA A 157 -24.33 -18.30 -4.76
CA ALA A 157 -24.61 -16.88 -4.89
C ALA A 157 -24.52 -16.43 -6.35
N THR A 158 -25.64 -16.23 -7.00
CA THR A 158 -25.75 -15.63 -8.34
C THR A 158 -25.89 -14.12 -8.27
N VAL A 159 -26.33 -13.59 -7.12
CA VAL A 159 -26.58 -12.15 -6.89
C VAL A 159 -26.10 -11.75 -5.50
N VAL A 160 -25.37 -10.66 -5.41
CA VAL A 160 -25.01 -10.00 -4.15
C VAL A 160 -26.07 -8.96 -3.82
N THR A 161 -26.78 -9.16 -2.70
CA THR A 161 -27.82 -8.26 -2.20
C THR A 161 -27.35 -7.48 -0.97
N SER A 162 -28.14 -6.49 -0.54
CA SER A 162 -27.86 -5.79 0.72
C SER A 162 -27.84 -6.73 1.93
N GLU A 163 -28.66 -7.78 1.94
CA GLU A 163 -28.69 -8.77 3.03
C GLU A 163 -27.39 -9.61 3.09
N SER A 164 -26.83 -9.98 1.91
CA SER A 164 -25.55 -10.68 1.86
C SER A 164 -24.41 -9.79 2.35
N VAL A 165 -24.44 -8.48 2.06
CA VAL A 165 -23.48 -7.51 2.60
C VAL A 165 -23.60 -7.38 4.12
N GLU A 166 -24.81 -7.30 4.68
CA GLU A 166 -25.03 -7.28 6.13
C GLU A 166 -24.48 -8.54 6.81
N SER A 167 -24.73 -9.68 6.22
CA SER A 167 -24.25 -10.96 6.74
C SER A 167 -22.72 -11.08 6.70
N ALA A 168 -22.06 -10.49 5.70
CA ALA A 168 -20.62 -10.49 5.56
C ALA A 168 -19.89 -9.55 6.56
N VAL A 169 -20.61 -8.60 7.16
CA VAL A 169 -20.06 -7.57 8.08
C VAL A 169 -20.39 -7.90 9.55
N ALA A 170 -21.37 -8.78 9.82
CA ALA A 170 -21.79 -9.16 11.17
C ALA A 170 -20.76 -10.06 11.86
#